data_820ac14a58866333f07922912bcd5987
#
_entry.id   820ac14a58866333f07922912bcd5987
#
_cell.length_a   1.000
_cell.length_b   1.000
_cell.length_c   1.000
_cell.angle_alpha   90.00
_cell.angle_beta   90.00
_cell.angle_gamma   90.00
#
_symmetry.space_group_name_H-M   'P 1'
#
loop_
_entity.id
_entity.type
_entity.pdbx_description
1 polymer ?
#
loop_
_entity_poly.entity_id
_entity_poly.type
_entity_poly.pdbx_seq_one_letter_code
_entity_poly.pdbx_strand_id
1 'polypeptide(L)'
;MSIDTLQEKIRKTKNPTMLELSFAPEDIPAQMIGEEGTAAAYMHYSRELLTGLKDLVPAVRVSFASFAILGPEGMTALAEVLGFAKKLGYYVVLDAPELLSPRTADMVARSIFAWPCDGLIISGYAGSDVIKPFLSHCREGKKDLFVVTRTANKSAPELQDLLSGGRLVHAVAADHVNRYGADTVGKFGYSRVGVLAAASAAQSLKDLRNKYPKLFLILDGADYPNANAKNCANAFDKFGHGAVAVVGGSITCAWKQAEEGSDPVAAAQEAAQRMKKNLNRYVTIL
;
A
#
# COMPACT_ATOMS: atom_id res chain seq x y z
N MET A 1 4.64 8.81 -15.44
CA MET A 1 5.27 8.38 -14.18
C MET A 1 4.18 7.80 -13.33
N SER A 2 4.25 6.56 -12.98
CA SER A 2 3.15 5.83 -12.34
C SER A 2 3.68 4.47 -11.90
N ILE A 3 2.97 3.38 -12.14
CA ILE A 3 3.36 2.02 -11.79
C ILE A 3 4.76 1.65 -12.29
N ASP A 4 5.20 2.19 -13.42
CA ASP A 4 6.57 2.02 -13.92
C ASP A 4 7.62 2.61 -12.98
N THR A 5 7.32 3.76 -12.35
CA THR A 5 8.22 4.36 -11.35
C THR A 5 8.33 3.47 -10.11
N LEU A 6 7.23 2.87 -9.66
CA LEU A 6 7.26 1.92 -8.55
C LEU A 6 8.13 0.72 -8.89
N GLN A 7 7.92 0.12 -10.07
CA GLN A 7 8.69 -1.03 -10.51
C GLN A 7 10.20 -0.70 -10.65
N GLU A 8 10.55 0.47 -11.18
CA GLU A 8 11.94 0.93 -11.26
C GLU A 8 12.59 1.08 -9.88
N LYS A 9 11.85 1.65 -8.91
CA LYS A 9 12.32 1.81 -7.54
C LYS A 9 12.55 0.47 -6.85
N ILE A 10 11.62 -0.48 -7.01
CA ILE A 10 11.75 -1.85 -6.50
C ILE A 10 13.03 -2.50 -7.09
N ARG A 11 13.27 -2.36 -8.39
CA ARG A 11 14.48 -2.86 -9.04
C ARG A 11 15.76 -2.22 -8.50
N LYS A 12 15.75 -0.90 -8.34
CA LYS A 12 16.91 -0.14 -7.84
C LYS A 12 17.27 -0.53 -6.40
N THR A 13 16.29 -0.63 -5.52
CA THR A 13 16.50 -0.98 -4.12
C THR A 13 16.68 -2.47 -3.88
N LYS A 14 16.34 -3.31 -4.89
CA LYS A 14 16.21 -4.77 -4.72
C LYS A 14 15.36 -5.12 -3.50
N ASN A 15 14.30 -4.36 -3.30
CA ASN A 15 13.41 -4.49 -2.15
C ASN A 15 11.95 -4.35 -2.57
N PRO A 16 11.15 -5.44 -2.55
CA PRO A 16 9.74 -5.41 -2.94
C PRO A 16 8.83 -5.08 -1.76
N THR A 17 9.27 -4.25 -0.79
CA THR A 17 8.43 -3.82 0.34
C THR A 17 7.92 -2.40 0.15
N MET A 18 6.74 -2.14 0.70
CA MET A 18 6.13 -0.83 0.84
C MET A 18 5.91 -0.57 2.33
N LEU A 19 6.50 0.48 2.86
CA LEU A 19 6.29 0.89 4.25
C LEU A 19 4.84 1.35 4.43
N GLU A 20 4.17 0.88 5.46
CA GLU A 20 2.87 1.40 5.86
C GLU A 20 3.01 2.37 7.02
N LEU A 21 2.50 3.59 6.84
CA LEU A 21 2.29 4.57 7.90
C LEU A 21 0.81 4.56 8.29
N SER A 22 0.51 3.71 9.28
CA SER A 22 -0.81 3.54 9.89
C SER A 22 -0.59 3.35 11.37
N PHE A 23 -0.82 4.42 12.15
CA PHE A 23 -0.53 4.45 13.58
C PHE A 23 -1.82 4.49 14.40
N ALA A 24 -1.79 3.85 15.59
CA ALA A 24 -2.57 4.25 16.73
C ALA A 24 -1.71 5.19 17.63
N PRO A 25 -2.29 6.00 18.51
CA PRO A 25 -1.51 6.90 19.38
C PRO A 25 -0.42 6.18 20.20
N GLU A 26 -0.70 4.95 20.64
CA GLU A 26 0.22 4.07 21.37
C GLU A 26 1.36 3.48 20.52
N ASP A 27 1.34 3.67 19.22
CA ASP A 27 2.39 3.24 18.29
C ASP A 27 3.50 4.27 18.14
N ILE A 28 3.26 5.49 18.62
CA ILE A 28 4.26 6.55 18.63
C ILE A 28 5.16 6.41 19.86
N PRO A 29 6.50 6.44 19.70
CA PRO A 29 7.40 6.46 20.85
C PRO A 29 7.10 7.62 21.78
N ALA A 30 6.97 7.36 23.08
CA ALA A 30 6.54 8.36 24.07
C ALA A 30 7.40 9.64 24.06
N GLN A 31 8.71 9.50 23.81
CA GLN A 31 9.63 10.65 23.71
C GLN A 31 9.36 11.56 22.50
N MET A 32 8.55 11.14 21.54
CA MET A 32 8.16 11.95 20.37
C MET A 32 6.84 12.69 20.58
N ILE A 33 6.13 12.40 21.68
CA ILE A 33 4.89 13.09 22.04
C ILE A 33 5.27 14.31 22.88
N GLY A 34 5.36 15.47 22.22
CA GLY A 34 5.64 16.74 22.86
C GLY A 34 4.38 17.54 23.22
N GLU A 35 4.57 18.80 23.62
CA GLU A 35 3.48 19.74 23.94
C GLU A 35 2.58 20.07 22.73
N GLU A 36 3.09 19.87 21.52
CA GLU A 36 2.38 20.13 20.26
C GLU A 36 1.26 19.12 19.94
N GLY A 37 1.15 18.04 20.74
CA GLY A 37 0.07 17.07 20.65
C GLY A 37 0.29 15.93 19.66
N THR A 38 -0.72 15.05 19.58
CA THR A 38 -0.61 13.75 18.88
C THR A 38 -0.44 13.91 17.35
N ALA A 39 -1.08 14.89 16.73
CA ALA A 39 -0.96 15.11 15.28
C ALA A 39 0.46 15.52 14.88
N ALA A 40 1.11 16.38 15.66
CA ALA A 40 2.50 16.75 15.49
C ALA A 40 3.44 15.54 15.68
N ALA A 41 3.18 14.73 16.70
CA ALA A 41 3.94 13.50 16.95
C ALA A 41 3.84 12.52 15.78
N TYR A 42 2.66 12.33 15.17
CA TYR A 42 2.47 11.52 13.96
C TYR A 42 3.32 12.05 12.81
N MET A 43 3.29 13.37 12.59
CA MET A 43 4.07 14.02 11.54
C MET A 43 5.58 13.84 11.79
N HIS A 44 6.05 14.11 12.99
CA HIS A 44 7.47 13.99 13.35
C HIS A 44 7.97 12.55 13.19
N TYR A 45 7.27 11.59 13.78
CA TYR A 45 7.66 10.17 13.67
C TYR A 45 7.64 9.68 12.23
N SER A 46 6.62 10.04 11.46
CA SER A 46 6.57 9.73 10.03
C SER A 46 7.78 10.28 9.28
N ARG A 47 8.20 11.52 9.55
CA ARG A 47 9.35 12.15 8.90
C ARG A 47 10.67 11.48 9.27
N GLU A 48 10.84 11.10 10.54
CA GLU A 48 12.01 10.34 11.00
C GLU A 48 12.11 8.98 10.30
N LEU A 49 11.02 8.20 10.29
CA LEU A 49 10.96 6.91 9.58
C LEU A 49 11.24 7.07 8.09
N LEU A 50 10.60 8.02 7.42
CA LEU A 50 10.80 8.28 5.99
C LEU A 50 12.26 8.69 5.69
N THR A 51 12.87 9.50 6.55
CA THR A 51 14.27 9.90 6.39
C THR A 51 15.21 8.71 6.56
N GLY A 52 15.00 7.91 7.59
CA GLY A 52 15.84 6.75 7.89
C GLY A 52 15.73 5.61 6.89
N LEU A 53 14.58 5.48 6.22
CA LEU A 53 14.28 4.34 5.34
C LEU A 53 14.37 4.66 3.84
N LYS A 54 14.68 5.90 3.44
CA LYS A 54 14.60 6.39 2.04
C LYS A 54 15.41 5.59 1.02
N ASP A 55 16.54 5.06 1.42
CA ASP A 55 17.43 4.29 0.53
C ASP A 55 17.18 2.78 0.63
N LEU A 56 16.35 2.36 1.56
CA LEU A 56 16.06 0.96 1.83
C LEU A 56 14.71 0.52 1.27
N VAL A 57 13.67 1.36 1.42
CA VAL A 57 12.29 1.04 1.03
C VAL A 57 11.84 1.92 -0.15
N PRO A 58 11.35 1.36 -1.26
CA PRO A 58 11.05 2.10 -2.49
C PRO A 58 9.75 2.92 -2.43
N ALA A 59 8.83 2.54 -1.56
CA ALA A 59 7.46 3.05 -1.56
C ALA A 59 6.89 3.19 -0.15
N VAL A 60 5.90 4.06 0.00
CA VAL A 60 5.14 4.24 1.25
C VAL A 60 3.65 4.25 0.97
N ARG A 61 2.87 3.56 1.79
CA ARG A 61 1.42 3.63 1.91
C ARG A 61 1.08 4.43 3.15
N VAL A 62 0.29 5.48 3.02
CA VAL A 62 -0.11 6.36 4.13
C VAL A 62 -1.61 6.19 4.35
N SER A 63 -2.02 5.79 5.55
CA SER A 63 -3.42 5.58 5.90
C SER A 63 -4.12 6.91 6.11
N PHE A 64 -5.17 7.17 5.33
CA PHE A 64 -6.04 8.33 5.53
C PHE A 64 -6.72 8.27 6.92
N ALA A 65 -7.27 7.11 7.28
CA ALA A 65 -8.01 6.91 8.52
C ALA A 65 -7.17 7.22 9.77
N SER A 66 -5.90 6.78 9.80
CA SER A 66 -5.01 7.01 10.96
C SER A 66 -4.78 8.49 11.26
N PHE A 67 -4.80 9.33 10.24
CA PHE A 67 -4.66 10.78 10.40
C PHE A 67 -6.02 11.46 10.61
N ALA A 68 -7.07 10.99 9.93
CA ALA A 68 -8.40 11.58 9.99
C ALA A 68 -9.02 11.52 11.40
N ILE A 69 -8.71 10.47 12.18
CA ILE A 69 -9.17 10.35 13.58
C ILE A 69 -8.65 11.48 14.49
N LEU A 70 -7.59 12.16 14.09
CA LEU A 70 -7.01 13.30 14.81
C LEU A 70 -7.65 14.64 14.42
N GLY A 71 -8.73 14.62 13.61
CA GLY A 71 -9.45 15.83 13.19
C GLY A 71 -8.66 16.72 12.22
N PRO A 72 -8.93 18.04 12.22
CA PRO A 72 -8.31 18.97 11.27
C PRO A 72 -6.78 19.01 11.32
N GLU A 73 -6.20 18.89 12.51
CA GLU A 73 -4.74 18.85 12.71
C GLU A 73 -4.14 17.60 12.08
N GLY A 74 -4.82 16.45 12.20
CA GLY A 74 -4.41 15.21 11.54
C GLY A 74 -4.45 15.31 10.03
N MET A 75 -5.43 16.01 9.45
CA MET A 75 -5.49 16.25 8.00
C MET A 75 -4.35 17.16 7.52
N THR A 76 -3.96 18.14 8.33
CA THR A 76 -2.77 18.96 8.06
C THR A 76 -1.51 18.12 8.11
N ALA A 77 -1.35 17.30 9.14
CA ALA A 77 -0.22 16.38 9.29
C ALA A 77 -0.14 15.39 8.12
N LEU A 78 -1.27 14.84 7.67
CA LEU A 78 -1.32 13.94 6.50
C LEU A 78 -0.78 14.62 5.24
N ALA A 79 -1.23 15.84 4.94
CA ALA A 79 -0.77 16.60 3.77
C ALA A 79 0.75 16.84 3.80
N GLU A 80 1.28 17.19 4.98
CA GLU A 80 2.72 17.39 5.20
C GLU A 80 3.52 16.09 5.02
N VAL A 81 3.05 14.97 5.58
CA VAL A 81 3.70 13.65 5.45
C VAL A 81 3.75 13.20 3.99
N LEU A 82 2.65 13.31 3.25
CA LEU A 82 2.60 12.98 1.83
C LEU A 82 3.59 13.83 1.03
N GLY A 83 3.58 15.16 1.26
CA GLY A 83 4.49 16.10 0.62
C GLY A 83 5.97 15.80 0.92
N PHE A 84 6.27 15.46 2.17
CA PHE A 84 7.62 15.11 2.60
C PHE A 84 8.11 13.80 1.98
N ALA A 85 7.26 12.76 1.97
CA ALA A 85 7.59 11.49 1.31
C ALA A 85 7.89 11.67 -0.20
N LYS A 86 7.12 12.53 -0.89
CA LYS A 86 7.38 12.89 -2.30
C LYS A 86 8.71 13.60 -2.48
N LYS A 87 9.07 14.55 -1.60
CA LYS A 87 10.36 15.27 -1.65
C LYS A 87 11.54 14.32 -1.46
N LEU A 88 11.41 13.30 -0.61
CA LEU A 88 12.41 12.24 -0.43
C LEU A 88 12.47 11.25 -1.59
N GLY A 89 11.54 11.33 -2.52
CA GLY A 89 11.54 10.51 -3.72
C GLY A 89 10.84 9.16 -3.57
N TYR A 90 10.05 8.91 -2.54
CA TYR A 90 9.22 7.71 -2.46
C TYR A 90 8.17 7.66 -3.57
N TYR A 91 7.77 6.44 -3.94
CA TYR A 91 6.48 6.23 -4.57
C TYR A 91 5.42 6.23 -3.45
N VAL A 92 4.48 7.15 -3.52
CA VAL A 92 3.54 7.42 -2.42
C VAL A 92 2.14 6.95 -2.79
N VAL A 93 1.55 6.09 -1.96
CA VAL A 93 0.17 5.63 -2.07
C VAL A 93 -0.64 6.17 -0.90
N LEU A 94 -1.74 6.85 -1.19
CA LEU A 94 -2.74 7.20 -0.18
C LEU A 94 -3.74 6.06 -0.05
N ASP A 95 -3.91 5.55 1.16
CA ASP A 95 -4.87 4.50 1.46
C ASP A 95 -6.14 5.11 2.05
N ALA A 96 -7.21 5.15 1.26
CA ALA A 96 -8.44 5.83 1.61
C ALA A 96 -9.70 5.11 1.10
N PRO A 97 -9.87 3.80 1.38
CA PRO A 97 -11.02 3.03 0.91
C PRO A 97 -12.34 3.52 1.47
N GLU A 98 -12.32 4.20 2.61
CA GLU A 98 -13.49 4.74 3.32
C GLU A 98 -14.06 6.02 2.71
N LEU A 99 -13.32 6.72 1.86
CA LEU A 99 -13.77 8.01 1.30
C LEU A 99 -14.82 7.87 0.19
N LEU A 100 -15.11 6.66 -0.27
CA LEU A 100 -15.84 6.46 -1.51
C LEU A 100 -17.28 6.02 -1.31
N SER A 101 -18.17 6.88 -1.78
CA SER A 101 -19.53 6.50 -2.19
C SER A 101 -19.70 6.83 -3.68
N PRO A 102 -20.64 6.20 -4.40
CA PRO A 102 -20.93 6.53 -5.80
C PRO A 102 -21.23 8.02 -6.02
N ARG A 103 -21.88 8.64 -5.05
CA ARG A 103 -22.24 10.07 -5.10
C ARG A 103 -21.03 10.99 -5.05
N THR A 104 -19.97 10.63 -4.32
CA THR A 104 -18.78 11.48 -4.08
C THR A 104 -17.57 11.08 -4.91
N ALA A 105 -17.61 9.93 -5.58
CA ALA A 105 -16.45 9.36 -6.27
C ALA A 105 -15.81 10.33 -7.29
N ASP A 106 -16.61 11.05 -8.05
CA ASP A 106 -16.11 12.03 -9.03
C ASP A 106 -15.42 13.24 -8.36
N MET A 107 -15.98 13.72 -7.25
CA MET A 107 -15.36 14.81 -6.46
C MET A 107 -14.05 14.34 -5.84
N VAL A 108 -14.03 13.13 -5.28
CA VAL A 108 -12.81 12.54 -4.70
C VAL A 108 -11.73 12.34 -5.77
N ALA A 109 -12.09 11.86 -6.96
CA ALA A 109 -11.15 11.71 -8.06
C ALA A 109 -10.50 13.04 -8.44
N ARG A 110 -11.28 14.12 -8.52
CA ARG A 110 -10.76 15.44 -8.86
C ARG A 110 -9.94 16.10 -7.73
N SER A 111 -10.29 15.88 -6.47
CA SER A 111 -9.63 16.52 -5.33
C SER A 111 -8.43 15.70 -4.81
N ILE A 112 -8.58 14.41 -4.62
CA ILE A 112 -7.55 13.55 -4.01
C ILE A 112 -6.33 13.45 -4.91
N PHE A 113 -6.51 13.40 -6.22
CA PHE A 113 -5.36 13.41 -7.12
C PHE A 113 -4.62 14.75 -7.22
N ALA A 114 -5.15 15.82 -6.63
CA ALA A 114 -4.38 17.03 -6.37
C ALA A 114 -3.36 16.85 -5.22
N TRP A 115 -3.57 15.88 -4.35
CA TRP A 115 -2.67 15.59 -3.24
C TRP A 115 -1.34 14.99 -3.72
N PRO A 116 -0.24 15.18 -2.97
CA PRO A 116 1.09 14.72 -3.35
C PRO A 116 1.25 13.19 -3.17
N CYS A 117 0.45 12.40 -3.89
CA CYS A 117 0.54 10.94 -3.97
C CYS A 117 0.66 10.49 -5.43
N ASP A 118 1.24 9.30 -5.67
CA ASP A 118 1.33 8.68 -6.99
C ASP A 118 0.15 7.74 -7.27
N GLY A 119 -0.37 7.12 -6.21
CA GLY A 119 -1.48 6.18 -6.28
C GLY A 119 -2.48 6.36 -5.15
N LEU A 120 -3.67 5.80 -5.35
CA LEU A 120 -4.76 5.78 -4.38
C LEU A 120 -5.29 4.36 -4.23
N ILE A 121 -5.52 3.92 -2.99
CA ILE A 121 -6.27 2.70 -2.70
C ILE A 121 -7.71 3.07 -2.42
N ILE A 122 -8.64 2.37 -3.10
CA ILE A 122 -10.09 2.54 -2.94
C ILE A 122 -10.78 1.20 -2.73
N SER A 123 -11.99 1.22 -2.15
CA SER A 123 -12.87 0.05 -2.13
C SER A 123 -13.61 -0.10 -3.46
N GLY A 124 -13.58 -1.30 -4.06
CA GLY A 124 -14.33 -1.62 -5.28
C GLY A 124 -15.72 -2.20 -5.01
N TYR A 125 -16.09 -2.42 -3.76
CA TYR A 125 -17.30 -3.16 -3.39
C TYR A 125 -18.61 -2.37 -3.60
N ALA A 126 -18.53 -1.07 -3.83
CA ALA A 126 -19.66 -0.27 -4.30
C ALA A 126 -19.89 -0.34 -5.83
N GLY A 127 -19.08 -1.14 -6.54
CA GLY A 127 -19.21 -1.36 -7.98
C GLY A 127 -18.45 -0.38 -8.86
N SER A 128 -18.81 -0.35 -10.16
CA SER A 128 -18.04 0.42 -11.15
C SER A 128 -18.12 1.94 -10.99
N ASP A 129 -19.13 2.43 -10.33
CA ASP A 129 -19.37 3.87 -10.19
C ASP A 129 -18.32 4.57 -9.31
N VAL A 130 -17.69 3.80 -8.41
CA VAL A 130 -16.56 4.30 -7.60
C VAL A 130 -15.20 4.13 -8.27
N ILE A 131 -15.10 3.39 -9.37
CA ILE A 131 -13.83 3.13 -10.09
C ILE A 131 -13.71 4.05 -11.31
N LYS A 132 -14.77 4.15 -12.11
CA LYS A 132 -14.77 4.85 -13.41
C LYS A 132 -14.27 6.31 -13.34
N PRO A 133 -14.60 7.12 -12.32
CA PRO A 133 -14.15 8.51 -12.23
C PRO A 133 -12.62 8.68 -12.22
N PHE A 134 -11.89 7.66 -11.75
CA PHE A 134 -10.43 7.71 -11.65
C PHE A 134 -9.71 7.28 -12.94
N LEU A 135 -10.39 6.60 -13.85
CA LEU A 135 -9.75 5.96 -15.02
C LEU A 135 -9.10 6.96 -15.98
N SER A 136 -9.66 8.16 -16.14
CA SER A 136 -9.06 9.21 -16.96
C SER A 136 -7.66 9.58 -16.49
N HIS A 137 -7.49 9.76 -15.17
CA HIS A 137 -6.20 10.08 -14.56
C HIS A 137 -5.18 8.95 -14.73
N CYS A 138 -5.63 7.68 -14.69
CA CYS A 138 -4.77 6.53 -14.95
C CYS A 138 -4.36 6.46 -16.42
N ARG A 139 -5.27 6.72 -17.38
CA ARG A 139 -4.99 6.75 -18.83
C ARG A 139 -4.00 7.84 -19.19
N GLU A 140 -4.13 9.02 -18.58
CA GLU A 140 -3.17 10.12 -18.76
C GLU A 140 -1.78 9.81 -18.18
N GLY A 141 -1.62 8.70 -17.47
CA GLY A 141 -0.35 8.26 -16.89
C GLY A 141 0.13 9.08 -15.69
N LYS A 142 -0.75 9.87 -15.09
CA LYS A 142 -0.42 10.76 -13.97
C LYS A 142 -0.49 10.08 -12.62
N LYS A 143 -1.44 9.14 -12.47
CA LYS A 143 -1.76 8.47 -11.21
C LYS A 143 -2.04 6.99 -11.43
N ASP A 144 -1.94 6.22 -10.37
CA ASP A 144 -2.31 4.82 -10.33
C ASP A 144 -3.47 4.60 -9.35
N LEU A 145 -4.29 3.61 -9.63
CA LEU A 145 -5.42 3.23 -8.79
C LEU A 145 -5.26 1.78 -8.33
N PHE A 146 -5.45 1.53 -7.05
CA PHE A 146 -5.45 0.18 -6.51
C PHE A 146 -6.80 -0.09 -5.85
N VAL A 147 -7.45 -1.15 -6.26
CA VAL A 147 -8.81 -1.48 -5.82
C VAL A 147 -8.74 -2.64 -4.85
N VAL A 148 -9.33 -2.47 -3.68
CA VAL A 148 -9.42 -3.54 -2.67
C VAL A 148 -10.25 -4.69 -3.26
N THR A 149 -9.63 -5.86 -3.36
CA THR A 149 -10.30 -7.11 -3.76
C THR A 149 -10.41 -8.08 -2.59
N ARG A 150 -9.34 -8.26 -1.81
CA ARG A 150 -9.37 -9.08 -0.61
C ARG A 150 -8.49 -8.47 0.46
N THR A 151 -9.08 -8.16 1.60
CA THR A 151 -8.39 -7.59 2.76
C THR A 151 -7.72 -8.69 3.61
N ALA A 152 -6.75 -8.31 4.45
CA ALA A 152 -5.96 -9.24 5.27
C ALA A 152 -6.59 -9.55 6.63
N ASN A 153 -7.69 -8.88 7.02
CA ASN A 153 -8.36 -9.06 8.31
C ASN A 153 -9.05 -10.43 8.43
N LYS A 154 -9.22 -10.87 9.68
CA LYS A 154 -9.76 -12.21 10.00
C LYS A 154 -11.16 -12.47 9.45
N SER A 155 -12.02 -11.45 9.41
CA SER A 155 -13.41 -11.56 8.93
C SER A 155 -13.58 -11.35 7.41
N ALA A 156 -12.50 -11.15 6.66
CA ALA A 156 -12.58 -11.03 5.20
C ALA A 156 -13.35 -12.18 4.52
N PRO A 157 -13.23 -13.46 4.95
CA PRO A 157 -13.97 -14.57 4.37
C PRO A 157 -15.49 -14.46 4.50
N GLU A 158 -16.02 -13.75 5.49
CA GLU A 158 -17.47 -13.62 5.73
C GLU A 158 -18.21 -13.00 4.53
N LEU A 159 -17.51 -12.18 3.73
CA LEU A 159 -18.05 -11.57 2.52
C LEU A 159 -17.21 -11.89 1.28
N GLN A 160 -15.89 -11.77 1.38
CA GLN A 160 -15.02 -11.74 0.22
C GLN A 160 -14.73 -13.13 -0.34
N ASP A 161 -14.83 -14.17 0.48
CA ASP A 161 -14.68 -15.58 0.07
C ASP A 161 -16.05 -16.30 -0.16
N LEU A 162 -17.15 -15.56 -0.15
CA LEU A 162 -18.45 -16.11 -0.56
C LEU A 162 -18.46 -16.46 -2.04
N LEU A 163 -19.25 -17.49 -2.40
CA LEU A 163 -19.49 -17.88 -3.79
C LEU A 163 -20.68 -17.12 -4.37
N SER A 164 -20.47 -16.45 -5.47
CA SER A 164 -21.50 -15.83 -6.29
C SER A 164 -21.40 -16.36 -7.73
N GLY A 165 -22.39 -17.10 -8.18
CA GLY A 165 -22.37 -17.75 -9.49
C GLY A 165 -21.18 -18.72 -9.67
N GLY A 166 -20.82 -19.46 -8.62
CA GLY A 166 -19.70 -20.41 -8.62
C GLY A 166 -18.30 -19.77 -8.55
N ARG A 167 -18.21 -18.46 -8.29
CA ARG A 167 -16.94 -17.70 -8.21
C ARG A 167 -16.86 -16.95 -6.88
N LEU A 168 -15.66 -16.87 -6.32
CA LEU A 168 -15.42 -16.07 -5.12
C LEU A 168 -15.64 -14.57 -5.40
N VAL A 169 -16.27 -13.86 -4.48
CA VAL A 169 -16.60 -12.44 -4.60
C VAL A 169 -15.35 -11.62 -4.88
N HIS A 170 -14.25 -11.87 -4.17
CA HIS A 170 -12.98 -11.15 -4.43
C HIS A 170 -12.41 -11.42 -5.84
N ALA A 171 -12.61 -12.61 -6.39
CA ALA A 171 -12.19 -12.93 -7.75
C ALA A 171 -13.06 -12.23 -8.82
N VAL A 172 -14.35 -12.04 -8.53
CA VAL A 172 -15.23 -11.21 -9.38
C VAL A 172 -14.78 -9.75 -9.33
N ALA A 173 -14.44 -9.22 -8.16
CA ALA A 173 -13.89 -7.87 -8.03
C ALA A 173 -12.61 -7.69 -8.86
N ALA A 174 -11.69 -8.67 -8.82
CA ALA A 174 -10.45 -8.64 -9.62
C ALA A 174 -10.71 -8.66 -11.14
N ASP A 175 -11.72 -9.40 -11.62
CA ASP A 175 -12.13 -9.37 -13.04
C ASP A 175 -12.55 -7.96 -13.48
N HIS A 176 -13.30 -7.26 -12.63
CA HIS A 176 -13.70 -5.88 -12.91
C HIS A 176 -12.49 -4.96 -13.03
N VAL A 177 -11.57 -5.05 -12.07
CA VAL A 177 -10.33 -4.25 -12.07
C VAL A 177 -9.50 -4.51 -13.32
N ASN A 178 -9.26 -5.79 -13.67
CA ASN A 178 -8.51 -6.15 -14.88
C ASN A 178 -9.14 -5.58 -16.14
N ARG A 179 -10.46 -5.59 -16.24
CA ARG A 179 -11.19 -5.03 -17.39
C ARG A 179 -11.05 -3.52 -17.50
N TYR A 180 -11.16 -2.80 -16.35
CA TYR A 180 -11.05 -1.34 -16.34
C TYR A 180 -9.61 -0.85 -16.55
N GLY A 181 -8.62 -1.64 -16.19
CA GLY A 181 -7.21 -1.30 -16.35
C GLY A 181 -6.59 -1.71 -17.69
N ALA A 182 -7.33 -2.40 -18.57
CA ALA A 182 -6.78 -3.04 -19.77
C ALA A 182 -6.06 -2.09 -20.71
N ASP A 183 -6.48 -0.83 -20.80
CA ASP A 183 -5.94 0.23 -21.66
C ASP A 183 -4.92 1.15 -20.94
N THR A 184 -4.51 0.81 -19.70
CA THR A 184 -3.62 1.64 -18.88
C THR A 184 -2.25 1.00 -18.64
N VAL A 185 -1.83 0.05 -19.46
CA VAL A 185 -0.60 -0.72 -19.27
C VAL A 185 0.64 0.15 -19.50
N GLY A 186 1.56 0.14 -18.52
CA GLY A 186 2.84 0.83 -18.57
C GLY A 186 3.94 0.02 -19.29
N LYS A 187 5.16 0.58 -19.32
CA LYS A 187 6.30 0.01 -20.06
C LYS A 187 6.80 -1.34 -19.50
N PHE A 188 6.59 -1.60 -18.22
CA PHE A 188 6.92 -2.90 -17.60
C PHE A 188 5.83 -3.95 -17.79
N GLY A 189 4.77 -3.63 -18.52
CA GLY A 189 3.69 -4.58 -18.82
C GLY A 189 2.60 -4.65 -17.75
N TYR A 190 2.61 -3.79 -16.74
CA TYR A 190 1.59 -3.76 -15.68
C TYR A 190 0.62 -2.59 -15.86
N SER A 191 -0.65 -2.88 -15.55
CA SER A 191 -1.73 -1.88 -15.54
C SER A 191 -1.56 -0.88 -14.41
N ARG A 192 -1.93 0.38 -14.68
CA ARG A 192 -2.04 1.44 -13.68
C ARG A 192 -3.27 1.31 -12.77
N VAL A 193 -4.16 0.41 -13.14
CA VAL A 193 -5.29 0.01 -12.30
C VAL A 193 -4.97 -1.38 -11.79
N GLY A 194 -4.50 -1.46 -10.55
CA GLY A 194 -4.07 -2.68 -9.88
C GLY A 194 -5.04 -3.10 -8.77
N VAL A 195 -4.67 -4.11 -8.01
CA VAL A 195 -5.45 -4.64 -6.90
C VAL A 195 -4.68 -4.59 -5.58
N LEU A 196 -5.43 -4.45 -4.48
CA LEU A 196 -4.95 -4.78 -3.14
C LEU A 196 -5.52 -6.15 -2.77
N ALA A 197 -4.64 -7.08 -2.38
CA ALA A 197 -4.96 -8.46 -2.04
C ALA A 197 -4.22 -8.90 -0.78
N ALA A 198 -4.83 -9.77 0.02
CA ALA A 198 -4.24 -10.26 1.27
C ALA A 198 -2.97 -11.08 1.03
N ALA A 199 -1.88 -10.71 1.68
CA ALA A 199 -0.59 -11.42 1.62
C ALA A 199 -0.67 -12.87 2.14
N SER A 200 -1.59 -13.15 3.05
CA SER A 200 -1.83 -14.48 3.62
C SER A 200 -2.54 -15.46 2.68
N ALA A 201 -3.21 -14.96 1.62
CA ALA A 201 -4.05 -15.77 0.73
C ALA A 201 -3.26 -16.37 -0.45
N ALA A 202 -2.29 -17.26 -0.18
CA ALA A 202 -1.33 -17.79 -1.15
C ALA A 202 -1.97 -18.32 -2.44
N GLN A 203 -3.07 -19.10 -2.35
CA GLN A 203 -3.75 -19.63 -3.53
C GLN A 203 -4.40 -18.51 -4.34
N SER A 204 -5.05 -17.57 -3.67
CA SER A 204 -5.67 -16.41 -4.32
C SER A 204 -4.64 -15.55 -5.06
N LEU A 205 -3.45 -15.32 -4.47
CA LEU A 205 -2.35 -14.59 -5.11
C LEU A 205 -1.85 -15.31 -6.36
N LYS A 206 -1.67 -16.63 -6.28
CA LYS A 206 -1.28 -17.47 -7.42
C LYS A 206 -2.30 -17.41 -8.55
N ASP A 207 -3.59 -17.52 -8.22
CA ASP A 207 -4.68 -17.47 -9.19
C ASP A 207 -4.77 -16.08 -9.85
N LEU A 208 -4.64 -15.01 -9.06
CA LEU A 208 -4.60 -13.63 -9.57
C LEU A 208 -3.42 -13.43 -10.56
N ARG A 209 -2.21 -13.86 -10.19
CA ARG A 209 -1.04 -13.71 -11.06
C ARG A 209 -1.16 -14.52 -12.35
N ASN A 210 -1.64 -15.76 -12.27
CA ASN A 210 -1.80 -16.63 -13.43
C ASN A 210 -2.90 -16.12 -14.38
N LYS A 211 -4.04 -15.70 -13.82
CA LYS A 211 -5.20 -15.27 -14.62
C LYS A 211 -5.05 -13.86 -15.17
N TYR A 212 -4.39 -12.98 -14.42
CA TYR A 212 -4.25 -11.56 -14.77
C TYR A 212 -2.79 -11.11 -14.73
N PRO A 213 -1.94 -11.56 -15.67
CA PRO A 213 -0.50 -11.31 -15.64
C PRO A 213 -0.13 -9.82 -15.69
N LYS A 214 -1.02 -8.96 -16.18
CA LYS A 214 -0.81 -7.51 -16.27
C LYS A 214 -1.27 -6.74 -15.03
N LEU A 215 -1.96 -7.34 -14.07
CA LEU A 215 -2.32 -6.65 -12.84
C LEU A 215 -1.08 -6.43 -11.95
N PHE A 216 -0.94 -5.23 -11.42
CA PHE A 216 -0.02 -4.96 -10.31
C PHE A 216 -0.73 -5.26 -8.99
N LEU A 217 -0.06 -5.98 -8.08
CA LEU A 217 -0.62 -6.40 -6.80
C LEU A 217 0.05 -5.66 -5.64
N ILE A 218 -0.73 -4.98 -4.82
CA ILE A 218 -0.31 -4.55 -3.47
C ILE A 218 -0.74 -5.64 -2.49
N LEU A 219 0.22 -6.21 -1.77
CA LEU A 219 0.00 -7.33 -0.85
C LEU A 219 -0.20 -6.79 0.55
N ASP A 220 -1.45 -6.77 1.00
CA ASP A 220 -1.86 -6.24 2.30
C ASP A 220 -1.49 -7.17 3.45
N GLY A 221 -0.93 -6.62 4.54
CA GLY A 221 -0.61 -7.36 5.75
C GLY A 221 0.49 -8.42 5.57
N ALA A 222 1.56 -8.11 4.85
CA ALA A 222 2.66 -9.04 4.63
C ALA A 222 3.44 -9.38 5.92
N ASP A 223 3.30 -8.56 6.96
CA ASP A 223 3.86 -8.76 8.30
C ASP A 223 2.84 -9.29 9.33
N TYR A 224 1.63 -9.62 8.91
CA TYR A 224 0.64 -10.23 9.81
C TYR A 224 1.02 -11.69 10.15
N PRO A 225 0.62 -12.20 11.33
CA PRO A 225 1.02 -13.54 11.79
C PRO A 225 0.67 -14.70 10.84
N ASN A 226 -0.39 -14.53 10.03
CA ASN A 226 -0.85 -15.52 9.06
C ASN A 226 -0.25 -15.33 7.66
N ALA A 227 0.60 -14.32 7.44
CA ALA A 227 1.33 -14.10 6.20
C ALA A 227 2.79 -14.58 6.32
N ASN A 228 3.42 -14.85 5.19
CA ASN A 228 4.85 -15.14 5.11
C ASN A 228 5.40 -14.83 3.71
N ALA A 229 6.71 -14.69 3.61
CA ALA A 229 7.41 -14.36 2.37
C ALA A 229 7.17 -15.37 1.23
N LYS A 230 7.03 -16.66 1.55
CA LYS A 230 6.73 -17.72 0.57
C LYS A 230 5.34 -17.53 -0.05
N ASN A 231 4.34 -17.13 0.75
CA ASN A 231 3.00 -16.83 0.25
C ASN A 231 3.02 -15.59 -0.66
N CYS A 232 3.71 -14.54 -0.22
CA CYS A 232 3.86 -13.31 -1.01
C CYS A 232 4.50 -13.56 -2.38
N ALA A 233 5.46 -14.50 -2.47
CA ALA A 233 6.14 -14.83 -3.71
C ALA A 233 5.20 -15.27 -4.85
N ASN A 234 4.03 -15.85 -4.53
CA ASN A 234 3.02 -16.21 -5.54
C ASN A 234 2.45 -15.04 -6.33
N ALA A 235 2.60 -13.82 -5.82
CA ALA A 235 2.11 -12.60 -6.47
C ALA A 235 3.07 -12.03 -7.53
N PHE A 236 4.33 -12.41 -7.49
CA PHE A 236 5.37 -11.90 -8.38
C PHE A 236 5.45 -12.74 -9.67
N ASP A 237 5.93 -12.11 -10.73
CA ASP A 237 6.29 -12.84 -11.94
C ASP A 237 7.69 -13.48 -11.82
N LYS A 238 8.12 -14.17 -12.87
CA LYS A 238 9.42 -14.83 -12.93
C LYS A 238 10.64 -13.90 -12.84
N PHE A 239 10.44 -12.58 -13.01
CA PHE A 239 11.46 -11.55 -12.89
C PHE A 239 11.44 -10.84 -11.54
N GLY A 240 10.57 -11.26 -10.64
CA GLY A 240 10.34 -10.60 -9.35
C GLY A 240 9.59 -9.27 -9.47
N HIS A 241 8.78 -9.11 -10.51
CA HIS A 241 8.03 -7.89 -10.80
C HIS A 241 6.52 -8.06 -10.56
N GLY A 242 5.79 -6.95 -10.64
CA GLY A 242 4.33 -6.91 -10.66
C GLY A 242 3.65 -6.96 -9.31
N ALA A 243 4.41 -6.95 -8.22
CA ALA A 243 3.85 -6.86 -6.88
C ALA A 243 4.75 -6.09 -5.91
N VAL A 244 4.18 -5.66 -4.78
CA VAL A 244 4.86 -5.07 -3.65
C VAL A 244 4.19 -5.50 -2.35
N ALA A 245 4.96 -5.85 -1.32
CA ALA A 245 4.46 -6.31 -0.03
C ALA A 245 4.37 -5.14 0.97
N VAL A 246 3.19 -4.88 1.51
CA VAL A 246 2.95 -3.86 2.52
C VAL A 246 3.37 -4.39 3.88
N VAL A 247 4.19 -3.62 4.57
CA VAL A 247 4.75 -3.93 5.88
C VAL A 247 4.57 -2.71 6.79
N GLY A 248 3.84 -2.88 7.87
CA GLY A 248 3.47 -1.83 8.81
C GLY A 248 4.14 -2.00 10.18
N GLY A 249 3.38 -2.47 11.15
CA GLY A 249 3.76 -2.52 12.55
C GLY A 249 5.08 -3.22 12.85
N SER A 250 5.46 -4.23 12.07
CA SER A 250 6.76 -4.91 12.24
C SER A 250 7.97 -4.01 11.95
N ILE A 251 7.77 -2.90 11.22
CA ILE A 251 8.78 -1.87 10.98
C ILE A 251 8.52 -0.67 11.88
N THR A 252 7.33 -0.08 11.80
CA THR A 252 7.01 1.17 12.50
C THR A 252 6.95 1.03 14.01
N CYS A 253 6.63 -0.17 14.54
CA CYS A 253 6.62 -0.46 15.96
C CYS A 253 7.79 -1.38 16.39
N ALA A 254 8.85 -1.51 15.58
CA ALA A 254 10.00 -2.35 15.90
C ALA A 254 10.69 -1.92 17.21
N TRP A 255 10.64 -0.64 17.54
CA TRP A 255 11.16 -0.08 18.79
C TRP A 255 10.54 -0.69 20.05
N LYS A 256 9.27 -1.18 20.01
CA LYS A 256 8.60 -1.84 21.13
C LYS A 256 9.27 -3.17 21.54
N GLN A 257 10.07 -3.75 20.65
CA GLN A 257 10.79 -5.01 20.84
C GLN A 257 12.30 -4.81 20.97
N ALA A 258 12.78 -3.59 20.81
CA ALA A 258 14.18 -3.24 20.97
C ALA A 258 14.54 -3.04 22.44
N GLU A 259 15.83 -2.99 22.76
CA GLU A 259 16.31 -2.68 24.11
C GLU A 259 15.85 -1.28 24.53
N GLU A 260 15.60 -1.09 25.82
CA GLU A 260 15.18 0.19 26.38
C GLU A 260 16.20 1.28 26.04
N GLY A 261 15.72 2.42 25.54
CA GLY A 261 16.57 3.53 25.10
C GLY A 261 17.13 3.41 23.67
N SER A 262 16.79 2.34 22.95
CA SER A 262 17.20 2.21 21.53
C SER A 262 16.53 3.27 20.66
N ASP A 263 17.24 3.71 19.62
CA ASP A 263 16.69 4.61 18.62
C ASP A 263 15.56 3.91 17.80
N PRO A 264 14.33 4.44 17.81
CA PRO A 264 13.21 3.86 17.07
C PRO A 264 13.47 3.74 15.56
N VAL A 265 14.22 4.67 14.98
CA VAL A 265 14.54 4.66 13.55
C VAL A 265 15.55 3.56 13.23
N ALA A 266 16.57 3.37 14.07
CA ALA A 266 17.52 2.28 13.92
C ALA A 266 16.83 0.91 14.00
N ALA A 267 15.91 0.72 14.96
CA ALA A 267 15.10 -0.49 15.07
C ALA A 267 14.25 -0.73 13.81
N ALA A 268 13.64 0.32 13.26
CA ALA A 268 12.88 0.26 12.02
C ALA A 268 13.75 -0.12 10.80
N GLN A 269 14.97 0.41 10.71
CA GLN A 269 15.93 0.07 9.64
C GLN A 269 16.31 -1.41 9.67
N GLU A 270 16.61 -1.94 10.85
CA GLU A 270 16.92 -3.36 11.02
C GLU A 270 15.73 -4.25 10.64
N ALA A 271 14.52 -3.88 11.07
CA ALA A 271 13.30 -4.60 10.73
C ALA A 271 13.04 -4.60 9.22
N ALA A 272 13.20 -3.46 8.56
CA ALA A 272 13.07 -3.34 7.11
C ALA A 272 14.10 -4.20 6.35
N GLN A 273 15.36 -4.24 6.83
CA GLN A 273 16.39 -5.10 6.26
C GLN A 273 16.07 -6.59 6.44
N ARG A 274 15.56 -6.98 7.62
CA ARG A 274 15.10 -8.37 7.85
C ARG A 274 13.97 -8.76 6.90
N MET A 275 12.99 -7.88 6.71
CA MET A 275 11.88 -8.13 5.78
C MET A 275 12.36 -8.25 4.33
N LYS A 276 13.23 -7.34 3.87
CA LYS A 276 13.88 -7.42 2.56
C LYS A 276 14.57 -8.79 2.37
N LYS A 277 15.40 -9.22 3.33
CA LYS A 277 16.09 -10.51 3.26
C LYS A 277 15.10 -11.67 3.19
N ASN A 278 14.02 -11.62 3.97
CA ASN A 278 13.00 -12.67 4.00
C ASN A 278 12.29 -12.82 2.65
N LEU A 279 11.86 -11.72 2.06
CA LEU A 279 11.21 -11.72 0.74
C LEU A 279 12.17 -12.19 -0.36
N ASN A 280 13.40 -11.69 -0.35
CA ASN A 280 14.40 -12.03 -1.37
C ASN A 280 14.90 -13.49 -1.34
N ARG A 281 14.54 -14.26 -0.31
CA ARG A 281 14.72 -15.74 -0.32
C ARG A 281 13.82 -16.43 -1.33
N TYR A 282 12.70 -15.82 -1.68
CA TYR A 282 11.68 -16.42 -2.54
C TYR A 282 11.40 -15.60 -3.81
N VAL A 283 11.82 -14.34 -3.84
CA VAL A 283 11.62 -13.41 -4.97
C VAL A 283 12.98 -12.88 -5.41
N THR A 284 13.40 -13.25 -6.61
CA THR A 284 14.60 -12.69 -7.25
C THR A 284 14.18 -11.51 -8.11
N ILE A 285 14.61 -10.29 -7.75
CA ILE A 285 14.32 -9.08 -8.50
C ILE A 285 15.42 -8.84 -9.53
N LEU A 286 15.07 -8.94 -10.82
CA LEU A 286 15.97 -8.74 -11.96
C LEU A 286 16.03 -7.30 -12.44
#